data_985a97e6d54af7e53fd2a3b8085fa3f8
#
_entry.id   985a97e6d54af7e53fd2a3b8085fa3f8
#
_cell.length_a   1.000
_cell.length_b   1.000
_cell.length_c   1.000
_cell.angle_alpha   90.00
_cell.angle_beta   90.00
_cell.angle_gamma   90.00
#
_symmetry.space_group_name_H-M   'P 1'
#
loop_
_entity.id
_entity.type
_entity.pdbx_description
1 polymer ?
#
loop_
_entity_poly.entity_id
_entity_poly.type
_entity_poly.pdbx_seq_one_letter_code
_entity_poly.pdbx_strand_id
1 'polypeptide(L)'
;MFPSIAEDKYIPKLKELTDAIHAEGGKAGIQLWQGGLAVGMDQTAMILLSSDTELAPGFTVPGISKEMIAEVVDCYGKAAARAVAA
;
A
#
# COMPACT_ATOMS: atom_id res chain seq x y z
N MET A 1 -9.27 8.74 -1.62
CA MET A 1 -9.36 7.25 -1.55
C MET A 1 -8.48 6.65 -2.64
N PHE A 2 -7.72 5.62 -2.30
CA PHE A 2 -6.84 4.93 -3.23
C PHE A 2 -7.30 3.47 -3.38
N PRO A 3 -7.17 2.87 -4.58
CA PRO A 3 -7.43 1.44 -4.72
C PRO A 3 -6.46 0.64 -3.86
N SER A 4 -6.92 -0.49 -3.32
CA SER A 4 -6.13 -1.32 -2.43
C SER A 4 -5.70 -2.63 -3.09
N ILE A 5 -4.53 -3.12 -2.69
CA ILE A 5 -4.02 -4.45 -3.05
C ILE A 5 -3.61 -5.22 -1.79
N ALA A 6 -4.11 -4.80 -0.62
CA ALA A 6 -3.73 -5.35 0.67
C ALA A 6 -4.25 -6.77 0.92
N GLU A 7 -5.27 -7.22 0.20
CA GLU A 7 -5.89 -8.53 0.37
C GLU A 7 -6.26 -9.16 -0.97
N ASP A 8 -6.34 -10.49 -1.00
CA ASP A 8 -6.67 -11.24 -2.22
C ASP A 8 -8.05 -10.89 -2.79
N LYS A 9 -8.98 -10.44 -1.95
CA LYS A 9 -10.34 -10.05 -2.38
C LYS A 9 -10.35 -8.91 -3.40
N TYR A 10 -9.26 -8.14 -3.50
CA TYR A 10 -9.16 -7.03 -4.46
C TYR A 10 -8.67 -7.48 -5.85
N ILE A 11 -8.12 -8.68 -5.98
CA ILE A 11 -7.59 -9.20 -7.24
C ILE A 11 -8.63 -9.20 -8.37
N PRO A 12 -9.87 -9.70 -8.18
CA PRO A 12 -10.84 -9.75 -9.28
C PRO A 12 -11.13 -8.39 -9.92
N LYS A 13 -11.27 -7.33 -9.12
CA LYS A 13 -11.54 -5.98 -9.64
C LYS A 13 -10.32 -5.35 -10.32
N LEU A 14 -9.13 -5.57 -9.77
CA LEU A 14 -7.89 -5.13 -10.40
C LEU A 14 -7.67 -5.87 -11.73
N LYS A 15 -7.96 -7.16 -11.77
CA LYS A 15 -7.87 -7.95 -12.99
C LYS A 15 -8.86 -7.47 -14.06
N GLU A 16 -10.07 -7.10 -13.68
CA GLU A 16 -11.05 -6.53 -14.57
C GLU A 16 -10.50 -5.26 -15.26
N LEU A 17 -9.82 -4.41 -14.50
CA LEU A 17 -9.18 -3.21 -15.00
C LEU A 17 -8.01 -3.53 -15.96
N THR A 18 -7.11 -4.43 -15.56
CA THR A 18 -5.96 -4.81 -16.39
C THR A 18 -6.40 -5.52 -17.69
N ASP A 19 -7.42 -6.37 -17.60
CA ASP A 19 -7.98 -7.04 -18.78
C ASP A 19 -8.57 -6.03 -19.77
N ALA A 20 -9.25 -4.99 -19.29
CA ALA A 20 -9.79 -3.93 -20.14
C ALA A 20 -8.66 -3.14 -20.85
N ILE A 21 -7.57 -2.85 -20.14
CA ILE A 21 -6.39 -2.17 -20.73
C ILE A 21 -5.74 -3.07 -21.80
N HIS A 22 -5.56 -4.35 -21.49
CA HIS A 22 -4.95 -5.30 -22.42
C HIS A 22 -5.81 -5.54 -23.67
N ALA A 23 -7.13 -5.53 -23.53
CA ALA A 23 -8.07 -5.69 -24.65
C ALA A 23 -7.92 -4.59 -25.70
N GLU A 24 -7.51 -3.39 -25.29
CA GLU A 24 -7.24 -2.26 -26.19
C GLU A 24 -5.79 -2.18 -26.65
N GLY A 25 -4.97 -3.21 -26.37
CA GLY A 25 -3.57 -3.26 -26.77
C GLY A 25 -2.62 -2.51 -25.85
N GLY A 26 -3.11 -2.01 -24.71
CA GLY A 26 -2.30 -1.32 -23.71
C GLY A 26 -1.51 -2.27 -22.82
N LYS A 27 -0.54 -1.70 -22.10
CA LYS A 27 0.20 -2.39 -21.04
C LYS A 27 -0.16 -1.77 -19.70
N ALA A 28 -0.18 -2.56 -18.65
CA ALA A 28 -0.51 -2.09 -17.31
C ALA A 28 0.66 -2.38 -16.36
N GLY A 29 0.89 -1.45 -15.47
CA GLY A 29 1.82 -1.61 -14.35
C GLY A 29 1.19 -1.07 -13.09
N ILE A 30 1.64 -1.56 -11.94
CA ILE A 30 1.15 -1.09 -10.65
C ILE A 30 2.31 -0.54 -9.83
N GLN A 31 2.10 0.59 -9.20
CA GLN A 31 3.02 1.14 -8.22
C GLN A 31 2.49 0.83 -6.84
N LEU A 32 3.25 0.07 -6.06
CA LEU A 32 2.93 -0.19 -4.67
C LEU A 32 3.33 1.02 -3.83
N TRP A 33 2.45 1.40 -2.91
CA TRP A 33 2.64 2.62 -2.16
C TRP A 33 2.18 2.45 -0.70
N GLN A 34 2.97 3.01 0.20
CA GLN A 34 2.64 3.18 1.60
C GLN A 34 2.68 4.68 1.90
N GLY A 35 1.55 5.24 2.27
CA GLY A 35 1.36 6.68 2.26
C GLY A 35 1.99 7.47 3.41
N GLY A 36 2.56 6.82 4.42
CA GLY A 36 3.15 7.54 5.56
C GLY A 36 2.17 8.55 6.15
N LEU A 37 2.59 9.81 6.24
CA LEU A 37 1.73 10.89 6.74
C LEU A 37 0.56 11.24 5.83
N ALA A 38 0.63 10.92 4.54
CA ALA A 38 -0.42 11.24 3.59
C ALA A 38 -1.72 10.47 3.83
N VAL A 39 -1.68 9.36 4.56
CA VAL A 39 -2.87 8.57 4.92
C VAL A 39 -3.45 8.94 6.29
N GLY A 40 -2.90 9.94 6.95
CA GLY A 40 -3.23 10.28 8.35
C GLY A 40 -4.70 10.60 8.62
N MET A 41 -5.50 10.86 7.59
CA MET A 41 -6.95 11.08 7.73
C MET A 41 -7.78 9.81 7.53
N ASP A 42 -7.18 8.74 7.08
CA ASP A 42 -7.85 7.45 6.93
C ASP A 42 -7.67 6.63 8.21
N GLN A 43 -8.75 6.48 8.97
CA GLN A 43 -8.73 5.76 10.24
C GLN A 43 -8.46 4.25 10.08
N THR A 44 -8.53 3.72 8.87
CA THR A 44 -8.26 2.31 8.59
C THR A 44 -6.80 2.07 8.22
N ALA A 45 -6.05 3.12 7.93
CA ALA A 45 -4.65 3.04 7.52
C ALA A 45 -3.71 3.33 8.69
N MET A 46 -2.65 2.57 8.77
CA MET A 46 -1.60 2.78 9.77
C MET A 46 -0.58 3.78 9.24
N ILE A 47 -0.23 4.78 10.07
CA ILE A 47 0.86 5.70 9.75
C ILE A 47 2.18 5.01 10.06
N LEU A 48 2.94 4.72 9.02
CA LEU A 48 4.25 4.06 9.13
C LEU A 48 5.36 5.06 8.79
N LEU A 49 6.21 5.37 9.76
CA LEU A 49 7.29 6.33 9.61
C LEU A 49 8.64 5.66 9.91
N SER A 50 9.67 6.05 9.20
CA SER A 50 11.02 5.50 9.38
C SER A 50 11.69 5.98 10.67
N SER A 51 11.25 7.10 11.21
CA SER A 51 11.80 7.70 12.43
C SER A 51 10.72 8.39 13.24
N ASP A 52 11.00 8.63 14.52
CA ASP A 52 10.11 9.39 15.37
C ASP A 52 9.89 10.79 14.75
N THR A 53 8.64 11.19 14.63
CA THR A 53 8.27 12.46 13.98
C THR A 53 7.30 13.23 14.85
N GLU A 54 7.66 14.45 15.22
CA GLU A 54 6.77 15.35 15.96
C GLU A 54 5.81 16.02 14.96
N LEU A 55 4.52 15.74 15.09
CA LEU A 55 3.47 16.30 14.23
C LEU A 55 2.89 17.60 14.78
N ALA A 56 2.96 17.81 16.10
CA ALA A 56 2.51 19.00 16.79
C ALA A 56 3.27 19.08 18.12
N PRO A 57 3.34 20.24 18.78
CA PRO A 57 3.99 20.35 20.09
C PRO A 57 3.44 19.31 21.07
N GLY A 58 4.33 18.45 21.57
CA GLY A 58 3.97 17.37 22.50
C GLY A 58 3.31 16.14 21.87
N PHE A 59 3.18 16.08 20.55
CA PHE A 59 2.60 14.94 19.85
C PHE A 59 3.59 14.34 18.85
N THR A 60 4.22 13.25 19.25
CA THR A 60 5.22 12.54 18.44
C THR A 60 4.69 11.18 18.02
N VAL A 61 4.74 10.89 16.71
CA VAL A 61 4.47 9.54 16.19
C VAL A 61 5.80 8.79 16.15
N PRO A 62 5.91 7.66 16.86
CA PRO A 62 7.15 6.88 16.87
C PRO A 62 7.44 6.25 15.51
N GLY A 63 8.72 6.12 15.18
CA GLY A 63 9.17 5.34 14.05
C GLY A 63 8.87 3.85 14.22
N ILE A 64 8.75 3.11 13.12
CA ILE A 64 8.46 1.68 13.16
C ILE A 64 9.67 0.88 13.66
N SER A 65 9.39 -0.23 14.34
CA SER A 65 10.41 -1.16 14.81
C SER A 65 11.02 -1.97 13.66
N LYS A 66 12.14 -2.65 13.94
CA LYS A 66 12.74 -3.59 12.96
C LYS A 66 11.79 -4.73 12.63
N GLU A 67 11.02 -5.20 13.61
CA GLU A 67 10.00 -6.24 13.43
C GLU A 67 8.90 -5.76 12.49
N MET A 68 8.45 -4.53 12.66
CA MET A 68 7.44 -3.93 11.78
C MET A 68 7.98 -3.70 10.36
N ILE A 69 9.26 -3.34 10.22
CA ILE A 69 9.91 -3.23 8.90
C ILE A 69 9.86 -4.58 8.19
N ALA A 70 10.14 -5.67 8.88
CA ALA A 70 10.07 -7.02 8.29
C ALA A 70 8.64 -7.36 7.82
N GLU A 71 7.63 -6.98 8.61
CA GLU A 71 6.22 -7.16 8.23
C GLU A 71 5.85 -6.33 6.99
N VAL A 72 6.32 -5.10 6.92
CA VAL A 72 6.09 -4.22 5.75
C VAL A 72 6.72 -4.81 4.49
N VAL A 73 7.94 -5.32 4.59
CA VAL A 73 8.62 -5.98 3.47
C VAL A 73 7.82 -7.21 3.00
N ASP A 74 7.33 -8.03 3.93
CA ASP A 74 6.49 -9.18 3.62
C ASP A 74 5.18 -8.75 2.93
N CYS A 75 4.54 -7.70 3.41
CA CYS A 75 3.33 -7.15 2.80
C CYS A 75 3.58 -6.66 1.37
N TYR A 76 4.69 -6.00 1.10
CA TYR A 76 5.07 -5.60 -0.25
C TYR A 76 5.26 -6.80 -1.17
N GLY A 77 5.91 -7.87 -0.68
CA GLY A 77 6.07 -9.11 -1.44
C GLY A 77 4.73 -9.75 -1.80
N LYS A 78 3.81 -9.82 -0.84
CA LYS A 78 2.45 -10.34 -1.07
C LYS A 78 1.66 -9.47 -2.04
N ALA A 79 1.77 -8.16 -1.90
CA ALA A 79 1.11 -7.21 -2.81
C ALA A 79 1.65 -7.34 -4.25
N ALA A 80 2.95 -7.53 -4.41
CA ALA A 80 3.56 -7.78 -5.72
C ALA A 80 3.04 -9.07 -6.35
N ALA A 81 2.88 -10.13 -5.57
CA ALA A 81 2.28 -11.38 -6.05
C ALA A 81 0.83 -11.18 -6.51
N ARG A 82 0.05 -10.39 -5.78
CA ARG A 82 -1.32 -10.03 -6.17
C ARG A 82 -1.36 -9.21 -7.45
N ALA A 83 -0.40 -8.30 -7.63
CA ALA A 83 -0.28 -7.51 -8.85
C ALA A 83 -0.03 -8.39 -10.08
N VAL A 84 0.80 -9.42 -9.93
CA VAL A 84 1.03 -10.40 -11.02
C VAL A 84 -0.23 -11.21 -11.30
N ALA A 85 -1.00 -11.57 -10.28
CA ALA A 85 -2.25 -12.31 -10.43
C ALA A 85 -3.37 -11.47 -11.06
N ALA A 86 -3.31 -10.17 -10.85
CA ALA A 86 -4.23 -9.24 -11.49
C ALA A 86 -3.76 -8.88 -12.89
#